data_eb20ecb95fdfc2c34af120496250b9f4
#
_entry.id   eb20ecb95fdfc2c34af120496250b9f4
#
_cell.length_a   1.000
_cell.length_b   1.000
_cell.length_c   1.000
_cell.angle_alpha   90.00
_cell.angle_beta   90.00
_cell.angle_gamma   90.00
#
_symmetry.space_group_name_H-M   'P 1'
#
loop_
_entity.id
_entity.type
_entity.pdbx_description
1 polymer ?
#
loop_
_entity_poly.entity_id
_entity_poly.type
_entity_poly.pdbx_seq_one_letter_code
_entity_poly.pdbx_strand_id
1 'polypeptide(L)'
;MRKSIVMKVLGAVMAMSLVFSAVVIADETEAGAEVSYEADVNGDGKIVVGYISKNFTDPFHAPINARAEEYFDQAVEDGIIDEWTGLLDGETDPNKQIDRAADCIAKECDIVIFLPAEAEASDPALVQMADAGILVIEVNSKSASCDEKSIAYVGSDDVQAGNMLAQWVVDNCPDGGKFIHCNGVLGNSAQIQRTEGMHEIMDEHPEFEMVGDFDTKWDGNLAADAASDAISKYGDELVAIICDNDGMSSAAQKMCNDSGREDIICIGVDGVEVPMQMVKDGSLKATILQDGVGQINGAIEIVEALVNGESFDPAPVIPFVLITADNVDDYM
;
A
#
# COMPACT_ATOMS: atom_id res chain seq x y z
N MET A 1 45.11 -21.01 -67.41
CA MET A 1 45.17 -20.06 -66.34
C MET A 1 43.78 -19.55 -65.98
N ARG A 2 43.10 -20.13 -65.03
CA ARG A 2 41.88 -19.58 -64.43
C ARG A 2 41.97 -19.84 -62.94
N LYS A 3 42.06 -18.80 -62.12
CA LYS A 3 42.09 -18.84 -60.69
C LYS A 3 40.65 -19.04 -60.19
N SER A 4 40.41 -20.10 -59.46
CA SER A 4 39.19 -20.39 -58.74
C SER A 4 39.20 -19.60 -57.38
N ILE A 5 38.24 -18.72 -57.14
CA ILE A 5 38.05 -18.05 -55.86
C ILE A 5 37.04 -18.86 -55.07
N VAL A 6 37.50 -19.45 -53.96
CA VAL A 6 36.64 -20.10 -52.96
C VAL A 6 36.11 -19.03 -52.05
N MET A 7 34.79 -18.80 -52.12
CA MET A 7 34.06 -17.92 -51.24
C MET A 7 33.64 -18.69 -50.00
N LYS A 8 34.21 -18.36 -48.83
CA LYS A 8 33.76 -18.86 -47.53
C LYS A 8 32.49 -18.07 -47.12
N VAL A 9 31.39 -18.77 -47.06
CA VAL A 9 30.14 -18.25 -46.44
C VAL A 9 30.31 -18.37 -44.94
N LEU A 10 30.44 -17.21 -44.27
CA LEU A 10 30.34 -17.08 -42.83
C LEU A 10 28.86 -17.02 -42.51
N GLY A 11 28.28 -18.05 -41.84
CA GLY A 11 26.95 -18.01 -41.29
C GLY A 11 26.94 -17.08 -40.08
N ALA A 12 26.29 -15.93 -40.21
CA ALA A 12 25.92 -15.11 -39.06
C ALA A 12 24.61 -15.66 -38.51
N VAL A 13 24.67 -16.21 -37.31
CA VAL A 13 23.48 -16.48 -36.51
C VAL A 13 23.01 -15.12 -36.00
N MET A 14 21.93 -14.63 -36.60
CA MET A 14 21.23 -13.43 -36.14
C MET A 14 20.33 -13.87 -34.98
N ALA A 15 20.75 -13.60 -33.75
CA ALA A 15 19.84 -13.67 -32.59
C ALA A 15 18.82 -12.54 -32.80
N MET A 16 17.59 -12.92 -33.09
CA MET A 16 16.46 -12.03 -33.18
C MET A 16 15.98 -11.81 -31.75
N SER A 17 16.43 -10.73 -31.11
CA SER A 17 15.80 -10.20 -29.93
C SER A 17 14.44 -9.65 -30.34
N LEU A 18 13.38 -10.33 -29.99
CA LEU A 18 12.00 -9.83 -30.03
C LEU A 18 11.91 -8.71 -28.99
N VAL A 19 12.00 -7.50 -29.42
CA VAL A 19 11.58 -6.34 -28.63
C VAL A 19 10.07 -6.31 -28.75
N PHE A 20 9.36 -6.75 -27.73
CA PHE A 20 7.93 -6.51 -27.61
C PHE A 20 7.74 -5.00 -27.39
N SER A 21 7.20 -4.34 -28.39
CA SER A 21 6.79 -2.94 -28.30
C SER A 21 5.38 -2.94 -27.70
N ALA A 22 5.26 -2.49 -26.46
CA ALA A 22 3.97 -2.07 -25.95
C ALA A 22 3.40 -0.98 -26.84
N VAL A 23 2.23 -1.19 -27.43
CA VAL A 23 1.52 -0.16 -28.18
C VAL A 23 0.73 0.67 -27.17
N VAL A 24 1.33 1.76 -26.72
CA VAL A 24 0.60 2.78 -25.93
C VAL A 24 -0.23 3.59 -26.94
N ILE A 25 -1.54 3.41 -26.92
CA ILE A 25 -2.47 4.30 -27.62
C ILE A 25 -2.88 5.39 -26.60
N ALA A 26 -2.13 6.48 -26.56
CA ALA A 26 -2.52 7.65 -25.80
C ALA A 26 -3.57 8.45 -26.59
N ASP A 27 -4.78 8.49 -26.08
CA ASP A 27 -5.79 9.46 -26.52
C ASP A 27 -5.77 10.62 -25.52
N GLU A 28 -5.38 11.83 -25.99
CA GLU A 28 -5.20 13.01 -25.13
C GLU A 28 -6.58 13.58 -24.75
N THR A 29 -7.13 13.14 -23.63
CA THR A 29 -8.12 13.92 -22.85
C THR A 29 -7.80 13.80 -21.36
N GLU A 30 -7.84 14.92 -20.62
CA GLU A 30 -7.58 15.05 -19.18
C GLU A 30 -8.57 14.25 -18.31
N ALA A 31 -8.42 12.96 -18.30
CA ALA A 31 -8.90 11.93 -17.36
C ALA A 31 -8.03 10.71 -17.65
N GLY A 32 -7.42 10.05 -16.66
CA GLY A 32 -6.38 9.06 -16.75
C GLY A 32 -6.34 8.28 -18.07
N ALA A 33 -5.18 8.24 -18.74
CA ALA A 33 -5.04 7.52 -20.00
C ALA A 33 -5.33 6.03 -19.77
N GLU A 34 -6.38 5.50 -20.41
CA GLU A 34 -6.65 4.07 -20.40
C GLU A 34 -5.52 3.32 -21.11
N VAL A 35 -4.96 2.29 -20.47
CA VAL A 35 -3.89 1.45 -21.01
C VAL A 35 -4.37 0.01 -21.18
N SER A 36 -3.77 -0.73 -22.11
CA SER A 36 -4.03 -2.16 -22.30
C SER A 36 -2.73 -2.92 -22.55
N TYR A 37 -2.66 -4.14 -22.05
CA TYR A 37 -1.53 -5.06 -22.23
C TYR A 37 -2.07 -6.44 -22.62
N GLU A 38 -1.21 -7.29 -23.21
CA GLU A 38 -1.48 -8.73 -23.32
C GLU A 38 -1.21 -9.40 -21.98
N ALA A 39 -2.17 -10.19 -21.48
CA ALA A 39 -2.05 -10.87 -20.19
C ALA A 39 -1.04 -12.04 -20.22
N ASP A 40 -1.01 -12.83 -21.30
CA ASP A 40 -0.03 -13.91 -21.54
C ASP A 40 1.28 -13.28 -22.07
N VAL A 41 2.13 -12.78 -21.14
CA VAL A 41 3.35 -12.04 -21.51
C VAL A 41 4.47 -12.94 -22.01
N ASN A 42 4.46 -14.24 -21.65
CA ASN A 42 5.47 -15.19 -22.06
C ASN A 42 5.07 -15.97 -23.34
N GLY A 43 3.79 -15.92 -23.74
CA GLY A 43 3.26 -16.50 -24.98
C GLY A 43 3.14 -18.02 -24.92
N ASP A 44 2.99 -18.62 -23.75
CA ASP A 44 2.87 -20.06 -23.57
C ASP A 44 1.43 -20.57 -23.64
N GLY A 45 0.46 -19.66 -23.72
CA GLY A 45 -0.97 -19.93 -23.83
C GLY A 45 -1.64 -20.15 -22.49
N LYS A 46 -1.01 -19.72 -21.38
CA LYS A 46 -1.58 -19.74 -20.04
C LYS A 46 -1.51 -18.34 -19.43
N ILE A 47 -2.29 -18.14 -18.38
CA ILE A 47 -2.23 -16.95 -17.54
C ILE A 47 -1.98 -17.39 -16.10
N VAL A 48 -0.81 -17.02 -15.57
CA VAL A 48 -0.37 -17.33 -14.20
C VAL A 48 -0.28 -16.05 -13.38
N VAL A 49 -1.04 -15.98 -12.28
CA VAL A 49 -1.05 -14.80 -11.40
C VAL A 49 -0.25 -15.07 -10.13
N GLY A 50 0.66 -14.15 -9.79
CA GLY A 50 1.36 -14.12 -8.51
C GLY A 50 0.73 -13.13 -7.54
N TYR A 51 0.87 -13.41 -6.23
CA TYR A 51 0.44 -12.50 -5.18
C TYR A 51 1.47 -12.45 -4.06
N ILE A 52 2.09 -11.28 -3.84
CA ILE A 52 3.07 -11.06 -2.78
C ILE A 52 2.47 -10.10 -1.76
N SER A 53 2.05 -10.63 -0.61
CA SER A 53 1.52 -9.87 0.51
C SER A 53 2.62 -9.11 1.24
N LYS A 54 2.28 -8.00 1.90
CA LYS A 54 3.15 -7.35 2.88
C LYS A 54 3.34 -8.25 4.10
N ASN A 55 2.25 -8.76 4.68
CA ASN A 55 2.26 -9.77 5.73
C ASN A 55 0.87 -10.42 5.91
N PHE A 56 0.79 -11.49 6.70
CA PHE A 56 -0.45 -12.23 6.96
C PHE A 56 -1.11 -11.90 8.30
N THR A 57 -0.41 -11.24 9.21
CA THR A 57 -0.82 -11.10 10.62
C THR A 57 -1.38 -9.75 10.99
N ASP A 58 -1.12 -8.74 10.19
CA ASP A 58 -1.63 -7.38 10.38
C ASP A 58 -3.15 -7.36 10.15
N PRO A 59 -3.95 -6.84 11.11
CA PRO A 59 -5.41 -6.75 10.99
C PRO A 59 -5.89 -6.00 9.74
N PHE A 60 -5.12 -5.03 9.24
CA PHE A 60 -5.44 -4.33 8.01
C PHE A 60 -5.21 -5.19 6.76
N HIS A 61 -4.11 -5.97 6.71
CA HIS A 61 -3.78 -6.81 5.55
C HIS A 61 -4.53 -8.15 5.50
N ALA A 62 -4.99 -8.67 6.63
CA ALA A 62 -5.68 -9.96 6.68
C ALA A 62 -6.94 -10.03 5.79
N PRO A 63 -7.87 -9.05 5.80
CA PRO A 63 -9.03 -9.07 4.91
C PRO A 63 -8.66 -8.87 3.43
N ILE A 64 -7.59 -8.12 3.12
CA ILE A 64 -7.06 -7.96 1.76
C ILE A 64 -6.59 -9.31 1.22
N ASN A 65 -5.77 -10.03 2.02
CA ASN A 65 -5.27 -11.34 1.68
C ASN A 65 -6.40 -12.37 1.51
N ALA A 66 -7.37 -12.38 2.42
CA ALA A 66 -8.52 -13.29 2.35
C ALA A 66 -9.37 -13.04 1.08
N ARG A 67 -9.57 -11.78 0.70
CA ARG A 67 -10.31 -11.43 -0.51
C ARG A 67 -9.56 -11.84 -1.79
N ALA A 68 -8.24 -11.68 -1.81
CA ALA A 68 -7.40 -12.13 -2.91
C ALA A 68 -7.47 -13.67 -3.06
N GLU A 69 -7.32 -14.41 -1.95
CA GLU A 69 -7.40 -15.86 -1.94
C GLU A 69 -8.76 -16.36 -2.46
N GLU A 70 -9.86 -15.83 -1.92
CA GLU A 70 -11.22 -16.17 -2.37
C GLU A 70 -11.40 -15.96 -3.88
N TYR A 71 -10.96 -14.81 -4.39
CA TYR A 71 -11.14 -14.49 -5.80
C TYR A 71 -10.29 -15.37 -6.70
N PHE A 72 -8.98 -15.50 -6.44
CA PHE A 72 -8.08 -16.22 -7.34
C PHE A 72 -8.28 -17.74 -7.30
N ASP A 73 -8.69 -18.31 -6.18
CA ASP A 73 -9.12 -19.70 -6.12
C ASP A 73 -10.34 -19.93 -7.04
N GLN A 74 -11.33 -19.04 -6.96
CA GLN A 74 -12.52 -19.12 -7.82
C GLN A 74 -12.18 -18.86 -9.29
N ALA A 75 -11.28 -17.91 -9.59
CA ALA A 75 -10.87 -17.58 -10.94
C ALA A 75 -10.18 -18.76 -11.67
N VAL A 76 -9.41 -19.58 -10.92
CA VAL A 76 -8.86 -20.85 -11.45
C VAL A 76 -9.96 -21.88 -11.69
N GLU A 77 -10.90 -22.04 -10.76
CA GLU A 77 -12.01 -22.99 -10.92
C GLU A 77 -12.91 -22.64 -12.12
N ASP A 78 -13.13 -21.35 -12.36
CA ASP A 78 -13.93 -20.83 -13.47
C ASP A 78 -13.16 -20.77 -14.81
N GLY A 79 -11.85 -21.01 -14.79
CA GLY A 79 -10.98 -20.98 -15.97
C GLY A 79 -10.77 -19.55 -16.51
N ILE A 80 -10.85 -18.53 -15.65
CA ILE A 80 -10.50 -17.14 -15.96
C ILE A 80 -9.00 -17.00 -16.08
N ILE A 81 -8.26 -17.65 -15.18
CA ILE A 81 -6.80 -17.80 -15.20
C ILE A 81 -6.46 -19.29 -15.09
N ASP A 82 -5.23 -19.69 -15.49
CA ASP A 82 -4.81 -21.09 -15.47
C ASP A 82 -4.27 -21.52 -14.12
N GLU A 83 -3.52 -20.64 -13.45
CA GLU A 83 -2.89 -20.91 -12.16
C GLU A 83 -2.65 -19.60 -11.38
N TRP A 84 -2.54 -19.71 -10.04
CA TRP A 84 -2.00 -18.65 -9.23
C TRP A 84 -1.04 -19.21 -8.15
N THR A 85 -0.19 -18.34 -7.58
CA THR A 85 0.85 -18.79 -6.64
C THR A 85 0.34 -19.21 -5.28
N GLY A 86 -0.93 -18.91 -4.95
CA GLY A 86 -1.36 -18.75 -3.57
C GLY A 86 -0.76 -17.48 -2.97
N LEU A 87 -1.10 -17.23 -1.71
CA LEU A 87 -0.56 -16.09 -0.97
C LEU A 87 0.93 -16.33 -0.65
N LEU A 88 1.80 -15.40 -1.04
CA LEU A 88 3.23 -15.41 -0.68
C LEU A 88 3.46 -14.35 0.40
N ASP A 89 3.82 -14.77 1.62
CA ASP A 89 4.05 -13.87 2.74
C ASP A 89 5.38 -13.12 2.60
N GLY A 90 5.33 -11.80 2.62
CA GLY A 90 6.48 -10.91 2.66
C GLY A 90 7.02 -10.69 4.08
N GLU A 91 6.27 -11.10 5.13
CA GLU A 91 6.67 -10.99 6.54
C GLU A 91 7.09 -9.56 6.97
N THR A 92 6.62 -8.53 6.27
CA THR A 92 7.08 -7.12 6.39
C THR A 92 8.61 -6.98 6.26
N ASP A 93 9.26 -7.90 5.54
CA ASP A 93 10.69 -7.95 5.30
C ASP A 93 10.99 -7.79 3.79
N PRO A 94 11.64 -6.69 3.36
CA PRO A 94 12.00 -6.49 1.96
C PRO A 94 12.82 -7.61 1.33
N ASN A 95 13.71 -8.26 2.12
CA ASN A 95 14.50 -9.40 1.59
C ASN A 95 13.59 -10.60 1.30
N LYS A 96 12.58 -10.85 2.14
CA LYS A 96 11.58 -11.88 1.85
C LYS A 96 10.80 -11.54 0.59
N GLN A 97 10.42 -10.29 0.40
CA GLN A 97 9.72 -9.87 -0.81
C GLN A 97 10.57 -10.06 -2.08
N ILE A 98 11.88 -9.81 -2.00
CA ILE A 98 12.82 -10.11 -3.08
C ILE A 98 12.85 -11.63 -3.38
N ASP A 99 12.88 -12.49 -2.34
CA ASP A 99 12.81 -13.94 -2.52
C ASP A 99 11.46 -14.36 -3.16
N ARG A 100 10.33 -13.77 -2.74
CA ARG A 100 9.01 -14.04 -3.32
C ARG A 100 8.89 -13.59 -4.77
N ALA A 101 9.51 -12.48 -5.11
CA ALA A 101 9.59 -12.06 -6.52
C ALA A 101 10.38 -13.07 -7.37
N ALA A 102 11.47 -13.63 -6.85
CA ALA A 102 12.19 -14.71 -7.53
C ALA A 102 11.34 -16.00 -7.66
N ASP A 103 10.49 -16.31 -6.67
CA ASP A 103 9.53 -17.42 -6.75
C ASP A 103 8.51 -17.19 -7.88
N CYS A 104 7.97 -15.97 -8.02
CA CYS A 104 7.04 -15.62 -9.11
C CYS A 104 7.72 -15.73 -10.49
N ILE A 105 8.96 -15.24 -10.62
CA ILE A 105 9.73 -15.38 -11.87
C ILE A 105 9.97 -16.86 -12.21
N ALA A 106 10.34 -17.67 -11.22
CA ALA A 106 10.59 -19.11 -11.43
C ALA A 106 9.31 -19.89 -11.78
N LYS A 107 8.14 -19.38 -11.39
CA LYS A 107 6.83 -19.94 -11.78
C LYS A 107 6.32 -19.39 -13.10
N GLU A 108 7.09 -18.55 -13.78
CA GLU A 108 6.72 -17.94 -15.05
C GLU A 108 5.37 -17.17 -14.94
N CYS A 109 5.17 -16.44 -13.80
CA CYS A 109 3.99 -15.60 -13.64
C CYS A 109 3.94 -14.52 -14.71
N ASP A 110 2.73 -14.26 -15.23
CA ASP A 110 2.46 -13.19 -16.21
C ASP A 110 2.12 -11.87 -15.51
N ILE A 111 1.33 -11.96 -14.44
CA ILE A 111 0.84 -10.82 -13.66
C ILE A 111 1.19 -11.06 -12.20
N VAL A 112 1.65 -10.03 -11.48
CA VAL A 112 1.89 -10.11 -10.03
C VAL A 112 1.23 -8.92 -9.34
N ILE A 113 0.40 -9.21 -8.34
CA ILE A 113 -0.06 -8.23 -7.36
C ILE A 113 0.96 -8.15 -6.24
N PHE A 114 1.47 -6.95 -5.96
CA PHE A 114 2.56 -6.71 -5.03
C PHE A 114 2.21 -5.64 -3.99
N LEU A 115 2.34 -5.97 -2.70
CA LEU A 115 2.15 -5.06 -1.58
C LEU A 115 3.50 -4.79 -0.90
N PRO A 116 4.27 -3.77 -1.32
CA PRO A 116 5.62 -3.55 -0.82
C PRO A 116 5.65 -3.16 0.67
N ALA A 117 6.67 -3.62 1.39
CA ALA A 117 6.88 -3.30 2.80
C ALA A 117 7.52 -1.92 3.00
N GLU A 118 8.50 -1.59 2.17
CA GLU A 118 9.24 -0.34 2.18
C GLU A 118 9.48 0.15 0.75
N ALA A 119 9.50 1.47 0.54
CA ALA A 119 9.62 2.04 -0.80
C ALA A 119 10.96 1.67 -1.46
N GLU A 120 12.08 1.99 -0.83
CA GLU A 120 13.41 1.78 -1.39
C GLU A 120 13.88 0.33 -1.22
N ALA A 121 13.66 -0.28 -0.05
CA ALA A 121 14.21 -1.60 0.25
C ALA A 121 13.46 -2.73 -0.47
N SER A 122 12.15 -2.57 -0.76
CA SER A 122 11.36 -3.54 -1.54
C SER A 122 11.45 -3.30 -3.05
N ASP A 123 11.96 -2.16 -3.50
CA ASP A 123 12.07 -1.81 -4.93
C ASP A 123 12.81 -2.86 -5.78
N PRO A 124 13.90 -3.50 -5.32
CA PRO A 124 14.53 -4.58 -6.08
C PRO A 124 13.59 -5.75 -6.41
N ALA A 125 12.53 -6.00 -5.62
CA ALA A 125 11.53 -7.02 -5.93
C ALA A 125 10.69 -6.61 -7.15
N LEU A 126 10.22 -5.36 -7.20
CA LEU A 126 9.52 -4.82 -8.35
C LEU A 126 10.41 -4.84 -9.60
N VAL A 127 11.63 -4.28 -9.50
CA VAL A 127 12.55 -4.16 -10.64
C VAL A 127 12.85 -5.50 -11.27
N GLN A 128 13.14 -6.55 -10.46
CA GLN A 128 13.45 -7.87 -11.03
C GLN A 128 12.24 -8.53 -11.71
N MET A 129 11.01 -8.36 -11.19
CA MET A 129 9.79 -8.88 -11.83
C MET A 129 9.51 -8.14 -13.15
N ALA A 130 9.56 -6.81 -13.14
CA ALA A 130 9.35 -6.00 -14.34
C ALA A 130 10.41 -6.25 -15.41
N ASP A 131 11.70 -6.40 -15.02
CA ASP A 131 12.80 -6.71 -15.95
C ASP A 131 12.70 -8.14 -16.51
N ALA A 132 11.98 -9.05 -15.83
CA ALA A 132 11.63 -10.38 -16.34
C ALA A 132 10.42 -10.35 -17.30
N GLY A 133 9.76 -9.20 -17.45
CA GLY A 133 8.60 -9.02 -18.34
C GLY A 133 7.25 -9.23 -17.68
N ILE A 134 7.21 -9.44 -16.35
CA ILE A 134 5.97 -9.62 -15.58
C ILE A 134 5.22 -8.28 -15.46
N LEU A 135 3.91 -8.30 -15.64
CA LEU A 135 3.03 -7.16 -15.40
C LEU A 135 2.79 -7.02 -13.89
N VAL A 136 3.37 -6.00 -13.26
CA VAL A 136 3.24 -5.80 -11.81
C VAL A 136 2.18 -4.74 -11.51
N ILE A 137 1.24 -5.08 -10.63
CA ILE A 137 0.23 -4.18 -10.05
C ILE A 137 0.60 -3.97 -8.59
N GLU A 138 0.97 -2.77 -8.20
CA GLU A 138 1.20 -2.47 -6.78
C GLU A 138 -0.10 -2.07 -6.08
N VAL A 139 -0.23 -2.49 -4.83
CA VAL A 139 -1.43 -2.24 -4.00
C VAL A 139 -1.04 -1.68 -2.65
N ASN A 140 -1.78 -0.71 -2.15
CA ASN A 140 -1.68 -0.10 -0.81
C ASN A 140 -0.43 0.75 -0.57
N SER A 141 0.74 0.26 -0.88
CA SER A 141 2.03 0.96 -0.74
C SER A 141 2.76 0.98 -2.07
N LYS A 142 3.69 1.93 -2.26
CA LYS A 142 4.51 2.06 -3.47
C LYS A 142 5.97 1.71 -3.22
N SER A 143 6.58 0.99 -4.17
CA SER A 143 8.04 0.94 -4.32
C SER A 143 8.56 2.23 -4.96
N ALA A 144 9.84 2.50 -4.84
CA ALA A 144 10.47 3.72 -5.37
C ALA A 144 10.31 3.87 -6.90
N SER A 145 10.36 2.76 -7.63
CA SER A 145 10.20 2.72 -9.09
C SER A 145 8.76 2.41 -9.55
N CYS A 146 7.76 2.49 -8.66
CA CYS A 146 6.36 2.14 -8.96
C CYS A 146 5.86 2.82 -10.25
N ASP A 147 5.99 4.14 -10.33
CA ASP A 147 5.48 4.94 -11.45
C ASP A 147 6.20 4.66 -12.80
N GLU A 148 7.38 3.99 -12.75
CA GLU A 148 8.17 3.65 -13.95
C GLU A 148 8.07 2.18 -14.36
N LYS A 149 7.83 1.28 -13.39
CA LYS A 149 7.97 -0.17 -13.55
C LYS A 149 6.67 -0.93 -13.37
N SER A 150 5.77 -0.47 -12.52
CA SER A 150 4.44 -1.08 -12.36
C SER A 150 3.51 -0.65 -13.49
N ILE A 151 2.62 -1.54 -13.91
CA ILE A 151 1.59 -1.19 -14.90
C ILE A 151 0.43 -0.43 -14.27
N ALA A 152 0.24 -0.58 -12.96
CA ALA A 152 -0.78 0.12 -12.19
C ALA A 152 -0.41 0.19 -10.71
N TYR A 153 -0.99 1.19 -10.05
CA TYR A 153 -1.03 1.32 -8.60
C TYR A 153 -2.47 1.50 -8.13
N VAL A 154 -2.93 0.63 -7.24
CA VAL A 154 -4.25 0.74 -6.61
C VAL A 154 -4.07 1.06 -5.13
N GLY A 155 -4.42 2.26 -4.73
CA GLY A 155 -4.21 2.73 -3.36
C GLY A 155 -5.06 3.92 -3.00
N SER A 156 -4.63 4.63 -1.96
CA SER A 156 -5.26 5.85 -1.46
C SER A 156 -4.24 6.99 -1.46
N ASP A 157 -4.68 8.21 -1.30
CA ASP A 157 -3.81 9.38 -1.16
C ASP A 157 -3.34 9.53 0.30
N ASP A 158 -2.20 8.96 0.64
CA ASP A 158 -1.68 8.96 2.01
C ASP A 158 -1.24 10.35 2.50
N VAL A 159 -0.94 11.31 1.60
CA VAL A 159 -0.76 12.73 1.98
C VAL A 159 -2.08 13.29 2.49
N GLN A 160 -3.18 13.00 1.78
CA GLN A 160 -4.52 13.39 2.25
C GLN A 160 -4.84 12.77 3.63
N ALA A 161 -4.46 11.51 3.88
CA ALA A 161 -4.65 10.89 5.19
C ALA A 161 -3.89 11.65 6.28
N GLY A 162 -2.63 12.01 6.05
CA GLY A 162 -1.82 12.85 6.96
C GLY A 162 -2.49 14.20 7.24
N ASN A 163 -2.98 14.87 6.19
CA ASN A 163 -3.76 16.10 6.32
C ASN A 163 -5.00 15.90 7.19
N MET A 164 -5.76 14.82 6.99
CA MET A 164 -6.97 14.51 7.76
C MET A 164 -6.65 14.23 9.23
N LEU A 165 -5.57 13.51 9.55
CA LEU A 165 -5.10 13.26 10.91
C LEU A 165 -4.83 14.57 11.65
N ALA A 166 -4.02 15.43 11.04
CA ALA A 166 -3.64 16.72 11.62
C ALA A 166 -4.82 17.68 11.74
N GLN A 167 -5.66 17.80 10.70
CA GLN A 167 -6.84 18.66 10.71
C GLN A 167 -7.83 18.27 11.81
N TRP A 168 -8.01 16.95 12.04
CA TRP A 168 -8.84 16.48 13.14
C TRP A 168 -8.34 16.99 14.50
N VAL A 169 -7.03 16.97 14.74
CA VAL A 169 -6.45 17.49 15.97
C VAL A 169 -6.64 18.99 16.08
N VAL A 170 -6.39 19.74 15.00
CA VAL A 170 -6.60 21.20 14.95
C VAL A 170 -8.05 21.56 15.29
N ASP A 171 -9.01 20.88 14.69
CA ASP A 171 -10.43 21.16 14.87
C ASP A 171 -10.93 20.82 16.29
N ASN A 172 -10.32 19.86 16.97
CA ASN A 172 -10.75 19.36 18.28
C ASN A 172 -9.91 19.83 19.45
N CYS A 173 -8.77 20.52 19.19
CA CYS A 173 -7.90 21.14 20.21
C CYS A 173 -7.72 22.64 19.90
N PRO A 174 -8.79 23.47 19.95
CA PRO A 174 -8.76 24.86 19.46
C PRO A 174 -7.81 25.78 20.24
N ASP A 175 -7.40 25.42 21.45
CA ASP A 175 -6.43 26.17 22.25
C ASP A 175 -4.97 25.81 21.91
N GLY A 176 -4.74 24.85 21.00
CA GLY A 176 -3.42 24.30 20.71
C GLY A 176 -2.85 23.45 21.85
N GLY A 177 -1.57 23.14 21.77
CA GLY A 177 -0.84 22.39 22.80
C GLY A 177 0.27 21.52 22.24
N LYS A 178 0.76 20.62 23.08
CA LYS A 178 1.82 19.68 22.69
C LYS A 178 1.20 18.41 22.11
N PHE A 179 1.84 17.88 21.07
CA PHE A 179 1.49 16.57 20.53
C PHE A 179 2.73 15.72 20.25
N ILE A 180 2.53 14.41 20.15
CA ILE A 180 3.54 13.48 19.66
C ILE A 180 3.04 12.78 18.40
N HIS A 181 3.98 12.34 17.57
CA HIS A 181 3.73 11.53 16.39
C HIS A 181 4.30 10.12 16.60
N CYS A 182 3.50 9.11 16.26
CA CYS A 182 3.85 7.69 16.27
C CYS A 182 3.91 7.18 14.84
N ASN A 183 5.12 7.05 14.31
CA ASN A 183 5.38 6.62 12.95
C ASN A 183 5.14 5.12 12.76
N GLY A 184 4.72 4.75 11.57
CA GLY A 184 4.83 3.38 11.07
C GLY A 184 6.27 2.94 10.86
N VAL A 185 6.47 1.88 10.07
CA VAL A 185 7.81 1.47 9.65
C VAL A 185 8.42 2.55 8.78
N LEU A 186 9.56 3.11 9.24
CA LEU A 186 10.26 4.16 8.50
C LEU A 186 10.68 3.66 7.13
N GLY A 187 10.39 4.45 6.09
CA GLY A 187 10.68 4.10 4.70
C GLY A 187 9.51 3.40 3.98
N ASN A 188 8.41 3.07 4.66
CA ASN A 188 7.18 2.69 3.99
C ASN A 188 6.53 3.93 3.33
N SER A 189 5.99 3.79 2.11
CA SER A 189 5.46 4.94 1.37
C SER A 189 4.30 5.63 2.08
N ALA A 190 3.40 4.85 2.72
CA ALA A 190 2.29 5.43 3.47
C ALA A 190 2.79 6.21 4.70
N GLN A 191 3.80 5.69 5.43
CA GLN A 191 4.41 6.42 6.54
C GLN A 191 5.01 7.75 6.08
N ILE A 192 5.78 7.76 4.99
CA ILE A 192 6.41 8.97 4.43
C ILE A 192 5.34 10.00 4.09
N GLN A 193 4.30 9.60 3.36
CA GLN A 193 3.26 10.49 2.87
C GLN A 193 2.33 10.99 3.99
N ARG A 194 1.97 10.12 4.96
CA ARG A 194 1.18 10.54 6.14
C ARG A 194 1.94 11.55 6.98
N THR A 195 3.26 11.36 7.16
CA THR A 195 4.13 12.34 7.83
C THR A 195 4.16 13.67 7.06
N GLU A 196 4.32 13.63 5.72
CA GLU A 196 4.30 14.83 4.87
C GLU A 196 2.98 15.59 5.03
N GLY A 197 1.84 14.93 4.87
CA GLY A 197 0.52 15.54 5.00
C GLY A 197 0.26 16.08 6.41
N MET A 198 0.70 15.38 7.46
CA MET A 198 0.61 15.89 8.83
C MET A 198 1.38 17.22 8.98
N HIS A 199 2.59 17.30 8.44
CA HIS A 199 3.39 18.53 8.48
C HIS A 199 2.78 19.65 7.67
N GLU A 200 2.18 19.39 6.50
CA GLU A 200 1.50 20.42 5.70
C GLU A 200 0.46 21.20 6.50
N ILE A 201 -0.26 20.53 7.39
CA ILE A 201 -1.25 21.17 8.27
C ILE A 201 -0.60 21.75 9.53
N MET A 202 0.18 20.94 10.28
CA MET A 202 0.70 21.35 11.59
C MET A 202 1.68 22.52 11.50
N ASP A 203 2.44 22.66 10.42
CA ASP A 203 3.39 23.76 10.22
C ASP A 203 2.67 25.12 10.00
N GLU A 204 1.39 25.11 9.60
CA GLU A 204 0.53 26.29 9.51
C GLU A 204 -0.12 26.66 10.86
N HIS A 205 -0.01 25.80 11.89
CA HIS A 205 -0.63 25.92 13.21
C HIS A 205 0.40 26.05 14.34
N PRO A 206 1.07 27.23 14.49
CA PRO A 206 2.15 27.42 15.48
C PRO A 206 1.69 27.34 16.95
N GLU A 207 0.39 27.28 17.22
CA GLU A 207 -0.19 26.98 18.53
C GLU A 207 0.02 25.52 18.95
N PHE A 208 0.42 24.62 18.01
CA PHE A 208 0.80 23.24 18.31
C PHE A 208 2.32 23.06 18.28
N GLU A 209 2.85 22.30 19.24
CA GLU A 209 4.27 21.95 19.33
C GLU A 209 4.43 20.44 19.27
N MET A 210 5.08 19.91 18.22
CA MET A 210 5.48 18.50 18.18
C MET A 210 6.66 18.28 19.13
N VAL A 211 6.43 17.52 20.21
CA VAL A 211 7.42 17.29 21.27
C VAL A 211 8.03 15.89 21.28
N GLY A 212 7.61 15.05 20.36
CA GLY A 212 8.14 13.71 20.12
C GLY A 212 7.71 13.17 18.76
N ASP A 213 8.64 12.50 18.12
CA ASP A 213 8.47 11.78 16.85
C ASP A 213 9.09 10.39 17.02
N PHE A 214 8.26 9.35 17.06
CA PHE A 214 8.64 8.02 17.52
C PHE A 214 8.53 6.98 16.41
N ASP A 215 9.59 6.22 16.16
CA ASP A 215 9.57 5.03 15.29
C ASP A 215 8.88 3.86 16.02
N THR A 216 7.56 3.80 15.91
CA THR A 216 6.73 2.79 16.56
C THR A 216 6.38 1.59 15.67
N LYS A 217 6.80 1.58 14.40
CA LYS A 217 6.83 0.39 13.51
C LYS A 217 5.47 -0.31 13.34
N TRP A 218 4.38 0.45 13.33
CA TRP A 218 3.01 -0.08 13.35
C TRP A 218 2.65 -0.85 14.63
N ASP A 219 3.51 -0.84 15.69
CA ASP A 219 3.32 -1.60 16.93
C ASP A 219 2.59 -0.76 17.98
N GLY A 220 1.39 -1.20 18.36
CA GLY A 220 0.59 -0.54 19.40
C GLY A 220 1.24 -0.51 20.77
N ASN A 221 2.09 -1.51 21.13
CA ASN A 221 2.79 -1.49 22.43
C ASN A 221 3.82 -0.36 22.48
N LEU A 222 4.57 -0.16 21.38
CA LEU A 222 5.53 0.94 21.28
C LEU A 222 4.83 2.30 21.33
N ALA A 223 3.65 2.42 20.68
CA ALA A 223 2.84 3.64 20.74
C ALA A 223 2.27 3.89 22.16
N ALA A 224 1.83 2.85 22.86
CA ALA A 224 1.37 2.96 24.24
C ALA A 224 2.51 3.37 25.19
N ASP A 225 3.72 2.84 25.01
CA ASP A 225 4.91 3.25 25.76
C ASP A 225 5.25 4.73 25.49
N ALA A 226 5.24 5.17 24.22
CA ALA A 226 5.44 6.57 23.84
C ALA A 226 4.38 7.50 24.47
N ALA A 227 3.11 7.07 24.49
CA ALA A 227 2.02 7.80 25.15
C ALA A 227 2.27 7.95 26.65
N SER A 228 2.63 6.86 27.34
CA SER A 228 2.93 6.86 28.78
C SER A 228 4.07 7.81 29.13
N ASP A 229 5.15 7.78 28.34
CA ASP A 229 6.30 8.65 28.51
C ASP A 229 5.93 10.13 28.29
N ALA A 230 5.15 10.40 27.23
CA ALA A 230 4.70 11.76 26.91
C ALA A 230 3.77 12.32 27.99
N ILE A 231 2.82 11.53 28.51
CA ILE A 231 1.94 11.90 29.63
C ILE A 231 2.79 12.26 30.85
N SER A 232 3.75 11.41 31.19
CA SER A 232 4.61 11.62 32.37
C SER A 232 5.47 12.88 32.25
N LYS A 233 5.91 13.22 31.04
CA LYS A 233 6.84 14.33 30.78
C LYS A 233 6.14 15.68 30.60
N TYR A 234 4.98 15.70 29.95
CA TYR A 234 4.33 16.93 29.52
C TYR A 234 3.04 17.23 30.28
N GLY A 235 2.47 16.23 30.98
CA GLY A 235 1.28 16.43 31.82
C GLY A 235 0.12 17.03 31.02
N ASP A 236 -0.47 18.10 31.56
CA ASP A 236 -1.64 18.76 30.98
C ASP A 236 -1.34 19.53 29.66
N GLU A 237 -0.07 19.71 29.32
CA GLU A 237 0.29 20.35 28.04
C GLU A 237 0.17 19.40 26.85
N LEU A 238 0.15 18.06 27.07
CA LEU A 238 -0.06 17.06 26.01
C LEU A 238 -1.55 16.99 25.67
N VAL A 239 -1.92 17.30 24.43
CA VAL A 239 -3.31 17.37 23.96
C VAL A 239 -3.64 16.31 22.92
N ALA A 240 -2.63 15.83 22.15
CA ALA A 240 -2.88 14.87 21.09
C ALA A 240 -1.73 13.88 20.86
N ILE A 241 -2.09 12.73 20.27
CA ILE A 241 -1.17 11.72 19.77
C ILE A 241 -1.64 11.35 18.36
N ILE A 242 -0.86 11.71 17.35
CA ILE A 242 -1.11 11.37 15.97
C ILE A 242 -0.36 10.07 15.67
N CYS A 243 -1.06 9.09 15.12
CA CYS A 243 -0.49 7.79 14.78
C CYS A 243 -0.73 7.48 13.30
N ASP A 244 0.25 6.88 12.64
CA ASP A 244 0.10 6.50 11.23
C ASP A 244 -0.89 5.36 11.01
N ASN A 245 -1.23 4.56 12.06
CA ASN A 245 -2.27 3.55 11.96
C ASN A 245 -3.11 3.38 13.23
N ASP A 246 -4.17 2.60 13.10
CA ASP A 246 -5.15 2.33 14.14
C ASP A 246 -4.65 1.40 15.25
N GLY A 247 -3.77 0.47 14.94
CA GLY A 247 -3.15 -0.38 15.94
C GLY A 247 -2.39 0.44 16.99
N MET A 248 -1.73 1.50 16.55
CA MET A 248 -1.02 2.44 17.40
C MET A 248 -1.98 3.41 18.12
N SER A 249 -2.92 4.04 17.38
CA SER A 249 -3.83 5.03 17.96
C SER A 249 -4.74 4.45 19.05
N SER A 250 -5.27 3.25 18.83
CA SER A 250 -6.12 2.58 19.80
C SER A 250 -5.36 2.19 21.08
N ALA A 251 -4.13 1.73 20.95
CA ALA A 251 -3.28 1.39 22.09
C ALA A 251 -2.85 2.64 22.87
N ALA A 252 -2.47 3.71 22.18
CA ALA A 252 -2.15 5.00 22.77
C ALA A 252 -3.36 5.60 23.50
N GLN A 253 -4.56 5.59 22.87
CA GLN A 253 -5.77 6.09 23.52
C GLN A 253 -6.14 5.28 24.76
N LYS A 254 -6.01 3.96 24.68
CA LYS A 254 -6.23 3.12 25.85
C LYS A 254 -5.27 3.48 27.00
N MET A 255 -4.00 3.71 26.71
CA MET A 255 -3.01 4.16 27.70
C MET A 255 -3.41 5.52 28.30
N CYS A 256 -3.87 6.47 27.49
CA CYS A 256 -4.36 7.77 27.98
C CYS A 256 -5.56 7.58 28.90
N ASN A 257 -6.56 6.79 28.51
CA ASN A 257 -7.77 6.55 29.28
C ASN A 257 -7.45 5.84 30.64
N ASP A 258 -6.59 4.82 30.61
CA ASP A 258 -6.15 4.10 31.83
C ASP A 258 -5.35 5.02 32.79
N SER A 259 -4.73 6.07 32.28
CA SER A 259 -4.00 7.10 33.04
C SER A 259 -4.87 8.26 33.53
N GLY A 260 -6.20 8.23 33.24
CA GLY A 260 -7.14 9.28 33.58
C GLY A 260 -6.98 10.54 32.70
N ARG A 261 -6.42 10.39 31.48
CA ARG A 261 -6.19 11.44 30.49
C ARG A 261 -7.05 11.20 29.25
N GLU A 262 -8.35 11.01 29.48
CA GLU A 262 -9.36 10.88 28.42
C GLU A 262 -9.52 12.14 27.56
N ASP A 263 -8.93 13.27 28.01
CA ASP A 263 -8.87 14.53 27.32
C ASP A 263 -7.86 14.53 26.15
N ILE A 264 -6.85 13.66 26.16
CA ILE A 264 -5.89 13.52 25.06
C ILE A 264 -6.56 12.85 23.87
N ILE A 265 -6.45 13.45 22.68
CA ILE A 265 -6.99 12.92 21.43
C ILE A 265 -5.94 12.05 20.77
N CYS A 266 -6.25 10.77 20.56
CA CYS A 266 -5.50 9.90 19.66
C CYS A 266 -6.29 9.68 18.37
N ILE A 267 -5.59 9.62 17.24
CA ILE A 267 -6.19 9.35 15.93
C ILE A 267 -5.20 8.55 15.08
N GLY A 268 -5.74 7.66 14.22
CA GLY A 268 -4.96 6.83 13.30
C GLY A 268 -5.72 6.54 12.01
N VAL A 269 -5.12 5.72 11.18
CA VAL A 269 -5.65 5.28 9.88
C VAL A 269 -5.84 3.76 9.93
N ASP A 270 -6.81 3.23 9.32
CA ASP A 270 -7.16 1.89 8.83
C ASP A 270 -8.68 1.68 8.86
N GLY A 271 -9.35 2.03 9.97
CA GLY A 271 -10.77 1.72 10.19
C GLY A 271 -11.01 0.23 10.46
N VAL A 272 -10.07 -0.46 11.14
CA VAL A 272 -10.25 -1.87 11.50
C VAL A 272 -11.23 -2.04 12.68
N GLU A 273 -11.70 -3.27 12.89
CA GLU A 273 -12.82 -3.58 13.79
C GLU A 273 -12.69 -3.00 15.21
N VAL A 274 -11.51 -3.15 15.85
CA VAL A 274 -11.33 -2.73 17.25
C VAL A 274 -11.41 -1.21 17.41
N PRO A 275 -10.64 -0.38 16.68
CA PRO A 275 -10.77 1.08 16.71
C PRO A 275 -12.17 1.56 16.33
N MET A 276 -12.81 0.96 15.32
CA MET A 276 -14.20 1.27 14.96
C MET A 276 -15.17 1.04 16.14
N GLN A 277 -15.00 -0.07 16.86
CA GLN A 277 -15.79 -0.31 18.07
C GLN A 277 -15.48 0.71 19.17
N MET A 278 -14.22 1.13 19.33
CA MET A 278 -13.83 2.18 20.29
C MET A 278 -14.41 3.56 19.91
N VAL A 279 -14.53 3.85 18.63
CA VAL A 279 -15.24 5.07 18.17
C VAL A 279 -16.71 4.98 18.51
N LYS A 280 -17.35 3.84 18.27
CA LYS A 280 -18.76 3.62 18.56
C LYS A 280 -19.11 3.73 20.05
N ASP A 281 -18.26 3.24 20.94
CA ASP A 281 -18.47 3.34 22.38
C ASP A 281 -17.91 4.64 23.00
N GLY A 282 -17.22 5.48 22.21
CA GLY A 282 -16.73 6.79 22.58
C GLY A 282 -15.39 6.80 23.33
N SER A 283 -14.72 5.64 23.45
CA SER A 283 -13.40 5.51 24.08
C SER A 283 -12.24 5.97 23.15
N LEU A 284 -12.46 5.98 21.84
CA LEU A 284 -11.69 6.69 20.81
C LEU A 284 -12.61 7.72 20.15
N LYS A 285 -12.10 8.86 19.69
CA LYS A 285 -12.97 9.90 19.14
C LYS A 285 -13.20 9.79 17.64
N ALA A 286 -12.17 9.38 16.91
CA ALA A 286 -12.22 9.19 15.46
C ALA A 286 -11.14 8.21 14.98
N THR A 287 -11.33 7.72 13.78
CA THR A 287 -10.32 7.07 12.96
C THR A 287 -10.53 7.45 11.50
N ILE A 288 -9.53 7.19 10.65
CA ILE A 288 -9.64 7.36 9.19
C ILE A 288 -9.72 5.98 8.55
N LEU A 289 -10.87 5.67 7.96
CA LEU A 289 -11.06 4.42 7.23
C LEU A 289 -10.24 4.42 5.95
N GLN A 290 -9.42 3.38 5.78
CA GLN A 290 -8.78 2.97 4.54
C GLN A 290 -9.45 1.68 4.05
N ASP A 291 -10.12 1.74 2.89
CA ASP A 291 -10.79 0.55 2.34
C ASP A 291 -9.77 -0.37 1.63
N GLY A 292 -9.08 -1.19 2.41
CA GLY A 292 -8.11 -2.16 1.89
C GLY A 292 -8.76 -3.22 0.99
N VAL A 293 -10.00 -3.62 1.28
CA VAL A 293 -10.75 -4.57 0.43
C VAL A 293 -11.12 -3.91 -0.89
N GLY A 294 -11.48 -2.63 -0.89
CA GLY A 294 -11.68 -1.84 -2.09
C GLY A 294 -10.40 -1.75 -2.93
N GLN A 295 -9.23 -1.59 -2.30
CA GLN A 295 -7.95 -1.56 -3.00
C GLN A 295 -7.66 -2.89 -3.71
N ILE A 296 -7.80 -4.04 -3.05
CA ILE A 296 -7.57 -5.33 -3.72
C ILE A 296 -8.62 -5.63 -4.78
N ASN A 297 -9.88 -5.22 -4.60
CA ASN A 297 -10.88 -5.35 -5.64
C ASN A 297 -10.51 -4.54 -6.90
N GLY A 298 -9.99 -3.32 -6.75
CA GLY A 298 -9.48 -2.54 -7.88
C GLY A 298 -8.34 -3.24 -8.62
N ALA A 299 -7.42 -3.90 -7.91
CA ALA A 299 -6.37 -4.70 -8.55
C ALA A 299 -6.94 -5.95 -9.26
N ILE A 300 -7.94 -6.60 -8.67
CA ILE A 300 -8.66 -7.71 -9.30
C ILE A 300 -9.34 -7.26 -10.61
N GLU A 301 -10.01 -6.10 -10.61
CA GLU A 301 -10.63 -5.53 -11.81
C GLU A 301 -9.60 -5.27 -12.92
N ILE A 302 -8.37 -4.84 -12.57
CA ILE A 302 -7.28 -4.69 -13.53
C ILE A 302 -6.84 -6.05 -14.09
N VAL A 303 -6.72 -7.09 -13.26
CA VAL A 303 -6.42 -8.46 -13.72
C VAL A 303 -7.50 -8.95 -14.67
N GLU A 304 -8.79 -8.75 -14.35
CA GLU A 304 -9.91 -9.12 -15.23
C GLU A 304 -9.85 -8.37 -16.57
N ALA A 305 -9.55 -7.06 -16.55
CA ALA A 305 -9.40 -6.28 -17.77
C ALA A 305 -8.24 -6.79 -18.63
N LEU A 306 -7.10 -7.13 -18.03
CA LEU A 306 -5.95 -7.73 -18.73
C LEU A 306 -6.34 -9.05 -19.41
N VAL A 307 -6.98 -9.97 -18.67
CA VAL A 307 -7.42 -11.28 -19.21
C VAL A 307 -8.40 -11.13 -20.38
N ASN A 308 -9.28 -10.12 -20.31
CA ASN A 308 -10.25 -9.84 -21.36
C ASN A 308 -9.69 -9.01 -22.53
N GLY A 309 -8.45 -8.51 -22.43
CA GLY A 309 -7.86 -7.59 -23.41
C GLY A 309 -8.55 -6.23 -23.44
N GLU A 310 -9.08 -5.80 -22.29
CA GLU A 310 -9.75 -4.52 -22.09
C GLU A 310 -8.79 -3.48 -21.52
N SER A 311 -9.11 -2.21 -21.68
CA SER A 311 -8.37 -1.11 -21.05
C SER A 311 -8.79 -0.89 -19.61
N PHE A 312 -7.90 -0.35 -18.79
CA PHE A 312 -8.14 -0.03 -17.38
C PHE A 312 -7.52 1.30 -16.98
N ASP A 313 -7.97 1.87 -15.87
CA ASP A 313 -7.31 2.99 -15.20
C ASP A 313 -6.06 2.48 -14.46
N PRO A 314 -4.85 2.97 -14.79
CA PRO A 314 -3.62 2.52 -14.14
C PRO A 314 -3.43 3.07 -12.73
N ALA A 315 -4.25 4.02 -12.27
CA ALA A 315 -4.11 4.66 -10.97
C ALA A 315 -5.46 4.94 -10.29
N PRO A 316 -6.31 3.90 -10.08
CA PRO A 316 -7.57 4.10 -9.39
C PRO A 316 -7.31 4.48 -7.92
N VAL A 317 -7.92 5.57 -7.46
CA VAL A 317 -7.78 6.06 -6.09
C VAL A 317 -8.97 5.64 -5.25
N ILE A 318 -8.72 4.90 -4.16
CA ILE A 318 -9.73 4.53 -3.17
C ILE A 318 -9.72 5.61 -2.06
N PRO A 319 -10.83 6.33 -1.84
CA PRO A 319 -10.83 7.48 -0.93
C PRO A 319 -10.73 7.07 0.54
N PHE A 320 -10.06 7.89 1.34
CA PHE A 320 -10.15 7.84 2.80
C PHE A 320 -11.47 8.44 3.30
N VAL A 321 -11.96 7.95 4.44
CA VAL A 321 -13.16 8.46 5.09
C VAL A 321 -12.90 8.71 6.57
N LEU A 322 -13.16 9.93 7.04
CA LEU A 322 -13.13 10.21 8.47
C LEU A 322 -14.33 9.55 9.15
N ILE A 323 -14.07 8.70 10.12
CA ILE A 323 -15.06 7.99 10.91
C ILE A 323 -15.12 8.60 12.32
N THR A 324 -16.31 8.95 12.71
CA THR A 324 -16.65 9.48 14.04
C THR A 324 -17.89 8.77 14.60
N ALA A 325 -18.29 9.09 15.82
CA ALA A 325 -19.52 8.55 16.39
C ALA A 325 -20.78 8.84 15.55
N ASP A 326 -20.74 9.87 14.68
CA ASP A 326 -21.89 10.27 13.87
C ASP A 326 -22.13 9.35 12.67
N ASN A 327 -21.08 8.67 12.17
CA ASN A 327 -21.18 7.84 10.96
C ASN A 327 -20.63 6.43 11.10
N VAL A 328 -20.06 6.04 12.24
CA VAL A 328 -19.43 4.73 12.43
C VAL A 328 -20.37 3.55 12.14
N ASP A 329 -21.68 3.71 12.43
CA ASP A 329 -22.68 2.66 12.18
C ASP A 329 -22.90 2.35 10.69
N ASP A 330 -22.52 3.27 9.80
CA ASP A 330 -22.65 3.09 8.35
C ASP A 330 -21.50 2.23 7.75
N TYR A 331 -20.43 2.01 8.54
CA TYR A 331 -19.20 1.34 8.10
C TYR A 331 -18.85 0.07 8.92
N MET A 332 -19.75 -0.39 9.82
CA MET A 332 -19.56 -1.58 10.65
C MET A 332 -20.45 -2.75 10.26
#